data_2cf671c00e5103a57e66acc11a3453e6
#
_entry.id   2cf671c00e5103a57e66acc11a3453e6
#
_cell.length_a   1.000
_cell.length_b   1.000
_cell.length_c   1.000
_cell.angle_alpha   90.00
_cell.angle_beta   90.00
_cell.angle_gamma   90.00
#
_symmetry.space_group_name_H-M   'P 1'
#
loop_
_entity.id
_entity.type
_entity.pdbx_description
1 polymer ?
#
loop_
_entity_poly.entity_id
_entity_poly.type
_entity_poly.pdbx_seq_one_letter_code
_entity_poly.pdbx_strand_id
1 'polypeptide(L)'
;MWVFLLMVLLSLWPVAASTARSAAKPGCQEKCGNVSVPYPFGILKPSCAMNDYFFLNCTSNDELLFAIGMPISNISELEGTVTVGSYLAFSCYNKTGIQTDSYSQYLSLGAGPFMFSHTRNIFTAIGCDTSAQVTNFEFTYGASCLSLCTEYVEMSDGNPCSGSGCCQTSIPKGLKSINYSLSSFYSYTNVSGFNLCGFSFLADKRSLKISEWPLISSSPKYGKDAYAADVVIEWVVENKTCEQAKANTSAYACGTNADCTYPESGQGYRCSCNEGFEGNPYLKEGCQDINECEGKNPCQEGTCTNTIGDYKCRCPLGKHGDGKTRCTGIGIIIIISGN
;
A
#
# COMPACT_ATOMS: atom_id res chain seq x y z
N MET A 1 52.64 -25.92 -16.26
CA MET A 1 52.18 -25.84 -14.87
C MET A 1 51.94 -24.40 -14.38
N TRP A 2 52.61 -23.39 -14.92
CA TRP A 2 52.43 -21.98 -14.50
C TRP A 2 51.22 -21.28 -15.12
N VAL A 3 50.78 -21.70 -16.30
CA VAL A 3 49.60 -21.10 -16.99
C VAL A 3 48.28 -21.50 -16.32
N PHE A 4 48.18 -22.66 -15.69
CA PHE A 4 47.00 -23.11 -14.94
C PHE A 4 46.84 -22.37 -13.61
N LEU A 5 47.91 -21.90 -12.97
CA LEU A 5 47.84 -21.13 -11.72
C LEU A 5 47.35 -19.71 -11.95
N LEU A 6 47.60 -19.11 -13.12
CA LEU A 6 47.12 -17.76 -13.47
C LEU A 6 45.60 -17.73 -13.79
N MET A 7 45.07 -18.84 -14.33
CA MET A 7 43.65 -18.93 -14.65
C MET A 7 42.76 -19.13 -13.39
N VAL A 8 43.30 -19.72 -12.32
CA VAL A 8 42.57 -19.91 -11.05
C VAL A 8 42.54 -18.64 -10.20
N LEU A 9 43.52 -17.73 -10.36
CA LEU A 9 43.52 -16.45 -9.64
C LEU A 9 42.60 -15.38 -10.24
N LEU A 10 42.12 -15.54 -11.47
CA LEU A 10 41.18 -14.62 -12.13
C LEU A 10 39.71 -14.95 -11.83
N SER A 11 39.41 -16.09 -11.20
CA SER A 11 38.06 -16.52 -10.85
C SER A 11 37.60 -16.12 -9.44
N LEU A 12 38.38 -15.36 -8.67
CA LEU A 12 38.07 -14.88 -7.33
C LEU A 12 37.82 -13.36 -7.29
N TRP A 13 37.27 -12.78 -8.33
CA TRP A 13 36.64 -11.49 -8.15
C TRP A 13 35.34 -11.72 -7.34
N PRO A 14 35.22 -11.12 -6.14
CA PRO A 14 33.97 -11.17 -5.45
C PRO A 14 32.97 -10.47 -6.38
N VAL A 15 31.96 -11.21 -6.86
CA VAL A 15 30.74 -10.61 -7.34
C VAL A 15 30.25 -9.83 -6.12
N ALA A 16 30.39 -8.52 -6.12
CA ALA A 16 29.75 -7.66 -5.16
C ALA A 16 28.25 -7.89 -5.38
N ALA A 17 27.69 -8.83 -4.62
CA ALA A 17 26.26 -8.94 -4.48
C ALA A 17 25.82 -7.57 -3.95
N SER A 18 25.10 -6.83 -4.75
CA SER A 18 24.34 -5.67 -4.29
C SER A 18 23.44 -6.20 -3.17
N THR A 19 23.90 -6.09 -1.94
CA THR A 19 23.07 -6.38 -0.77
C THR A 19 22.01 -5.30 -0.77
N ALA A 20 20.79 -5.66 -1.19
CA ALA A 20 19.63 -4.82 -0.99
C ALA A 20 19.68 -4.34 0.48
N ARG A 21 19.83 -3.02 0.66
CA ARG A 21 19.95 -2.46 2.01
C ARG A 21 18.68 -2.75 2.78
N SER A 22 18.87 -3.13 4.05
CA SER A 22 17.78 -3.33 4.98
C SER A 22 16.95 -2.06 5.12
N ALA A 23 15.65 -2.18 4.87
CA ALA A 23 14.70 -1.11 5.14
C ALA A 23 14.38 -1.00 6.65
N ALA A 24 14.77 -1.97 7.47
CA ALA A 24 14.61 -1.96 8.92
C ALA A 24 15.70 -1.13 9.60
N LYS A 25 15.44 -0.73 10.84
CA LYS A 25 16.43 -0.06 11.68
C LYS A 25 17.64 -0.97 11.91
N PRO A 26 18.90 -0.47 11.85
CA PRO A 26 20.09 -1.29 12.02
C PRO A 26 20.06 -2.13 13.31
N GLY A 27 20.33 -3.43 13.17
CA GLY A 27 20.28 -4.41 14.27
C GLY A 27 18.88 -4.88 14.66
N CYS A 28 17.86 -4.57 13.88
CA CYS A 28 16.48 -5.02 14.06
C CYS A 28 16.09 -6.06 13.01
N GLN A 29 15.10 -6.89 13.36
CA GLN A 29 14.58 -7.91 12.45
C GLN A 29 13.82 -7.25 11.31
N GLU A 30 14.08 -7.72 10.07
CA GLU A 30 13.54 -7.12 8.84
C GLU A 30 12.23 -7.73 8.38
N LYS A 31 11.88 -8.92 8.85
CA LYS A 31 10.71 -9.67 8.39
C LYS A 31 10.02 -10.39 9.54
N CYS A 32 8.71 -10.57 9.39
CA CYS A 32 7.91 -11.54 10.14
C CYS A 32 7.24 -12.45 9.11
N GLY A 33 7.65 -13.72 9.07
CA GLY A 33 7.29 -14.63 7.99
C GLY A 33 7.69 -14.06 6.62
N ASN A 34 6.72 -13.90 5.74
CA ASN A 34 6.93 -13.36 4.40
C ASN A 34 6.79 -11.83 4.32
N VAL A 35 6.36 -11.16 5.40
CA VAL A 35 6.10 -9.72 5.41
C VAL A 35 7.35 -8.96 5.82
N SER A 36 7.79 -8.02 4.99
CA SER A 36 8.87 -7.07 5.33
C SER A 36 8.38 -6.03 6.32
N VAL A 37 9.22 -5.69 7.31
CA VAL A 37 8.92 -4.73 8.36
C VAL A 37 9.91 -3.57 8.27
N PRO A 38 9.67 -2.61 7.38
CA PRO A 38 10.54 -1.45 7.23
C PRO A 38 10.38 -0.49 8.42
N TYR A 39 11.44 0.21 8.81
CA TYR A 39 11.31 1.34 9.71
C TYR A 39 10.44 2.44 9.04
N PRO A 40 9.47 3.09 9.70
CA PRO A 40 9.35 3.30 11.15
C PRO A 40 8.71 2.15 11.95
N PHE A 41 8.27 1.07 11.31
CA PHE A 41 7.78 -0.11 12.01
C PHE A 41 8.92 -0.93 12.60
N GLY A 42 8.59 -1.71 13.63
CA GLY A 42 9.52 -2.63 14.26
C GLY A 42 8.82 -3.74 15.01
N ILE A 43 9.53 -4.85 15.20
CA ILE A 43 9.06 -6.07 15.89
C ILE A 43 10.08 -6.50 16.93
N LEU A 44 9.69 -7.40 17.83
CA LEU A 44 10.47 -8.03 18.90
C LEU A 44 10.99 -7.09 19.99
N LYS A 45 11.52 -5.92 19.63
CA LYS A 45 12.06 -4.93 20.57
C LYS A 45 11.43 -3.56 20.32
N PRO A 46 10.86 -2.89 21.33
CA PRO A 46 10.28 -1.53 21.14
C PRO A 46 11.26 -0.52 20.54
N SER A 47 12.56 -0.67 20.81
CA SER A 47 13.62 0.20 20.25
C SER A 47 13.78 0.08 18.74
N CYS A 48 13.20 -0.96 18.11
CA CYS A 48 13.21 -1.18 16.66
C CYS A 48 12.14 -0.38 15.92
N ALA A 49 11.09 0.06 16.62
CA ALA A 49 10.05 0.94 16.07
C ALA A 49 10.36 2.41 16.40
N MET A 50 9.72 3.33 15.68
CA MET A 50 9.82 4.77 15.94
C MET A 50 9.22 5.15 17.31
N ASN A 51 8.06 4.56 17.63
CA ASN A 51 7.34 4.67 18.89
C ASN A 51 6.37 3.50 19.03
N ASP A 52 5.60 3.47 20.13
CA ASP A 52 4.69 2.37 20.45
C ASP A 52 3.61 2.14 19.40
N TYR A 53 3.19 3.15 18.63
CA TYR A 53 2.21 3.00 17.56
C TYR A 53 2.74 2.18 16.39
N PHE A 54 4.03 2.25 16.11
CA PHE A 54 4.69 1.53 15.03
C PHE A 54 5.29 0.19 15.47
N PHE A 55 5.11 -0.17 16.76
CA PHE A 55 5.56 -1.47 17.25
C PHE A 55 4.52 -2.53 16.96
N LEU A 56 4.90 -3.53 16.15
CA LEU A 56 4.02 -4.59 15.66
C LEU A 56 4.30 -5.90 16.39
N ASN A 57 3.27 -6.75 16.47
CA ASN A 57 3.38 -8.08 17.05
C ASN A 57 3.66 -9.12 15.97
N CYS A 58 4.83 -9.75 16.04
CA CYS A 58 5.16 -10.93 15.25
C CYS A 58 4.92 -12.16 16.12
N THR A 59 3.97 -13.00 15.75
CA THR A 59 3.60 -14.19 16.53
C THR A 59 4.62 -15.31 16.38
N SER A 60 4.54 -16.32 17.22
CA SER A 60 5.37 -17.55 17.12
C SER A 60 5.13 -18.35 15.84
N ASN A 61 4.04 -18.09 15.14
CA ASN A 61 3.70 -18.73 13.86
C ASN A 61 4.10 -17.86 12.65
N ASP A 62 4.99 -16.88 12.85
CA ASP A 62 5.45 -15.95 11.83
C ASP A 62 4.34 -15.11 11.17
N GLU A 63 3.27 -14.85 11.91
CA GLU A 63 2.18 -13.98 11.49
C GLU A 63 2.38 -12.58 12.07
N LEU A 64 2.39 -11.56 11.21
CA LEU A 64 2.52 -10.16 11.60
C LEU A 64 1.14 -9.58 11.87
N LEU A 65 0.93 -9.05 13.07
CA LEU A 65 -0.37 -8.52 13.50
C LEU A 65 -0.31 -7.01 13.73
N PHE A 66 -1.34 -6.31 13.23
CA PHE A 66 -1.63 -4.93 13.59
C PHE A 66 -2.29 -4.86 14.98
N ALA A 67 -2.25 -3.70 15.64
CA ALA A 67 -2.59 -3.45 17.05
C ALA A 67 -3.86 -4.12 17.61
N ILE A 68 -4.84 -4.42 16.77
CA ILE A 68 -6.12 -5.07 17.16
C ILE A 68 -6.23 -6.52 16.66
N GLY A 69 -5.10 -7.15 16.35
CA GLY A 69 -5.06 -8.55 15.93
C GLY A 69 -5.38 -8.78 14.46
N MET A 70 -5.40 -7.75 13.62
CA MET A 70 -5.55 -7.91 12.16
C MET A 70 -4.21 -8.36 11.54
N PRO A 71 -4.19 -9.43 10.72
CA PRO A 71 -2.98 -9.84 10.06
C PRO A 71 -2.57 -8.83 9.00
N ILE A 72 -1.28 -8.52 8.97
CA ILE A 72 -0.68 -7.63 7.99
C ILE A 72 -0.18 -8.48 6.82
N SER A 73 -0.60 -8.14 5.60
CA SER A 73 -0.12 -8.77 4.37
C SER A 73 1.01 -7.95 3.70
N ASN A 74 1.02 -6.62 3.87
CA ASN A 74 2.04 -5.76 3.28
C ASN A 74 2.21 -4.44 4.06
N ILE A 75 3.44 -3.92 4.07
CA ILE A 75 3.79 -2.57 4.54
C ILE A 75 4.57 -1.88 3.42
N SER A 76 4.10 -0.70 3.02
CA SER A 76 4.78 0.15 2.02
C SER A 76 5.15 1.49 2.65
N GLU A 77 6.44 1.72 2.86
CA GLU A 77 6.95 3.03 3.30
C GLU A 77 6.79 4.09 2.22
N LEU A 78 6.90 3.70 0.95
CA LEU A 78 6.74 4.61 -0.19
C LEU A 78 5.31 5.14 -0.32
N GLU A 79 4.31 4.26 -0.24
CA GLU A 79 2.90 4.67 -0.27
C GLU A 79 2.42 5.17 1.10
N GLY A 80 3.14 4.87 2.19
CA GLY A 80 2.73 5.16 3.57
C GLY A 80 1.49 4.36 3.96
N THR A 81 1.47 3.06 3.61
CA THR A 81 0.31 2.19 3.80
C THR A 81 0.67 0.87 4.45
N VAL A 82 -0.29 0.36 5.21
CA VAL A 82 -0.31 -1.02 5.74
C VAL A 82 -1.55 -1.70 5.19
N THR A 83 -1.39 -2.86 4.58
CA THR A 83 -2.50 -3.69 4.13
C THR A 83 -2.78 -4.76 5.18
N VAL A 84 -4.02 -4.84 5.65
CA VAL A 84 -4.45 -5.77 6.69
C VAL A 84 -5.65 -6.58 6.23
N GLY A 85 -5.74 -7.83 6.72
CA GLY A 85 -6.94 -8.63 6.54
C GLY A 85 -8.09 -8.16 7.43
N SER A 86 -9.30 -8.10 6.88
CA SER A 86 -10.51 -7.73 7.62
C SER A 86 -11.58 -8.81 7.51
N TYR A 87 -12.40 -8.92 8.56
CA TYR A 87 -13.60 -9.76 8.52
C TYR A 87 -14.73 -9.06 7.76
N LEU A 88 -15.70 -9.86 7.33
CA LEU A 88 -16.95 -9.34 6.77
C LEU A 88 -18.07 -9.33 7.81
N ALA A 89 -19.04 -8.42 7.62
CA ALA A 89 -20.34 -8.53 8.24
C ALA A 89 -21.28 -9.31 7.35
N PHE A 90 -22.18 -10.09 7.91
CA PHE A 90 -23.16 -10.86 7.15
C PHE A 90 -24.48 -11.00 7.89
N SER A 91 -25.53 -11.30 7.13
CA SER A 91 -26.86 -11.64 7.66
C SER A 91 -27.48 -12.72 6.77
N CYS A 92 -27.86 -13.83 7.37
CA CYS A 92 -28.43 -15.00 6.68
C CYS A 92 -29.83 -15.31 7.20
N TYR A 93 -30.69 -15.79 6.31
CA TYR A 93 -32.09 -16.13 6.60
C TYR A 93 -32.41 -17.52 6.03
N ASN A 94 -33.46 -18.13 6.58
CA ASN A 94 -34.04 -19.32 5.98
C ASN A 94 -35.12 -18.94 4.93
N LYS A 95 -35.65 -19.92 4.22
CA LYS A 95 -36.68 -19.72 3.19
C LYS A 95 -37.97 -19.10 3.71
N THR A 96 -38.20 -19.13 5.02
CA THR A 96 -39.38 -18.54 5.67
C THR A 96 -39.14 -17.15 6.21
N GLY A 97 -37.94 -16.56 5.97
CA GLY A 97 -37.60 -15.22 6.39
C GLY A 97 -37.14 -15.10 7.86
N ILE A 98 -36.83 -16.23 8.52
CA ILE A 98 -36.27 -16.22 9.87
C ILE A 98 -34.75 -16.08 9.75
N GLN A 99 -34.18 -15.09 10.45
CA GLN A 99 -32.72 -14.91 10.53
C GLN A 99 -32.07 -16.11 11.22
N THR A 100 -31.11 -16.73 10.57
CA THR A 100 -30.45 -17.94 11.04
C THR A 100 -29.06 -17.64 11.61
N ASP A 101 -28.37 -16.63 11.06
CA ASP A 101 -27.04 -16.22 11.48
C ASP A 101 -26.77 -14.76 11.09
N SER A 102 -25.95 -14.07 11.88
CA SER A 102 -25.54 -12.70 11.56
C SER A 102 -24.29 -12.30 12.31
N TYR A 103 -23.51 -11.39 11.71
CA TYR A 103 -22.34 -10.81 12.30
C TYR A 103 -22.17 -9.37 11.82
N SER A 104 -21.94 -8.44 12.75
CA SER A 104 -21.60 -7.04 12.46
C SER A 104 -20.13 -6.82 12.75
N GLN A 105 -19.45 -6.05 11.92
CA GLN A 105 -18.02 -5.80 12.05
C GLN A 105 -17.76 -4.40 12.58
N TYR A 106 -16.88 -4.32 13.57
CA TYR A 106 -16.35 -3.08 14.10
C TYR A 106 -14.83 -3.09 14.03
N LEU A 107 -14.25 -2.04 13.45
CA LEU A 107 -12.82 -1.82 13.38
C LEU A 107 -12.49 -0.44 13.96
N SER A 108 -11.46 -0.35 14.79
CA SER A 108 -10.95 0.92 15.31
C SER A 108 -9.43 0.93 15.29
N LEU A 109 -8.86 1.98 14.70
CA LEU A 109 -7.41 2.22 14.66
C LEU A 109 -6.92 3.02 15.88
N GLY A 110 -7.83 3.39 16.79
CA GLY A 110 -7.52 4.15 17.99
C GLY A 110 -7.08 5.59 17.70
N ALA A 111 -6.45 6.20 18.69
CA ALA A 111 -5.99 7.60 18.61
C ALA A 111 -4.66 7.78 17.85
N GLY A 112 -4.02 6.71 17.41
CA GLY A 112 -2.71 6.71 16.75
C GLY A 112 -2.68 7.44 15.39
N PRO A 113 -1.54 7.39 14.70
CA PRO A 113 -1.30 8.09 13.45
C PRO A 113 -1.92 7.39 12.22
N PHE A 114 -2.80 6.41 12.43
CA PHE A 114 -3.40 5.56 11.41
C PHE A 114 -4.81 6.00 11.04
N MET A 115 -5.18 5.81 9.76
CA MET A 115 -6.52 6.06 9.24
C MET A 115 -6.83 5.11 8.07
N PHE A 116 -8.10 4.81 7.85
CA PHE A 116 -8.50 4.04 6.67
C PHE A 116 -8.29 4.87 5.41
N SER A 117 -7.63 4.29 4.40
CA SER A 117 -7.42 4.98 3.13
C SER A 117 -8.74 5.20 2.41
N HIS A 118 -9.12 6.45 2.21
CA HIS A 118 -10.34 6.81 1.49
C HIS A 118 -10.19 6.70 -0.03
N THR A 119 -8.95 6.77 -0.53
CA THR A 119 -8.65 6.64 -1.96
C THR A 119 -8.52 5.17 -2.40
N ARG A 120 -8.02 4.31 -1.50
CA ARG A 120 -7.80 2.89 -1.77
C ARG A 120 -9.01 2.03 -1.44
N ASN A 121 -9.65 2.26 -0.30
CA ASN A 121 -10.76 1.43 0.15
C ASN A 121 -12.10 1.83 -0.44
N ILE A 122 -12.96 0.82 -0.60
CA ILE A 122 -14.37 0.98 -0.94
C ILE A 122 -15.21 0.05 -0.06
N PHE A 123 -16.28 0.57 0.49
CA PHE A 123 -17.26 -0.24 1.18
C PHE A 123 -18.14 -0.94 0.16
N THR A 124 -18.21 -2.27 0.24
CA THR A 124 -18.90 -3.14 -0.72
C THR A 124 -19.89 -4.00 0.02
N ALA A 125 -21.08 -4.14 -0.52
CA ALA A 125 -22.06 -5.13 -0.09
C ALA A 125 -22.48 -6.02 -1.25
N ILE A 126 -22.66 -7.30 -0.96
CA ILE A 126 -23.05 -8.35 -1.91
C ILE A 126 -24.30 -9.04 -1.39
N GLY A 127 -25.24 -9.29 -2.28
CA GLY A 127 -26.49 -9.97 -2.02
C GLY A 127 -27.68 -9.27 -2.67
N CYS A 128 -28.74 -10.01 -2.87
CA CYS A 128 -30.05 -9.48 -3.28
C CYS A 128 -30.90 -9.25 -2.04
N ASP A 129 -31.73 -8.23 -2.00
CA ASP A 129 -32.46 -7.80 -0.79
C ASP A 129 -31.54 -7.39 0.38
N THR A 130 -30.41 -6.75 0.07
CA THR A 130 -29.37 -6.38 1.02
C THR A 130 -29.34 -4.86 1.20
N SER A 131 -29.52 -4.37 2.41
CA SER A 131 -29.25 -3.01 2.83
C SER A 131 -28.05 -2.99 3.76
N ALA A 132 -26.92 -2.52 3.27
CA ALA A 132 -25.68 -2.42 4.05
C ALA A 132 -25.48 -1.01 4.54
N GLN A 133 -25.07 -0.86 5.79
CA GLN A 133 -24.79 0.41 6.44
C GLN A 133 -23.35 0.44 6.94
N VAL A 134 -22.70 1.57 6.79
CA VAL A 134 -21.37 1.86 7.31
C VAL A 134 -21.40 3.18 8.08
N THR A 135 -20.89 3.16 9.31
CA THR A 135 -20.81 4.33 10.18
C THR A 135 -19.43 4.38 10.85
N ASN A 136 -19.04 5.53 11.38
CA ASN A 136 -17.96 5.60 12.36
C ASN A 136 -18.50 5.44 13.78
N PHE A 137 -17.61 5.28 14.75
CA PHE A 137 -18.00 5.09 16.16
C PHE A 137 -18.72 6.30 16.75
N GLU A 138 -18.28 7.50 16.38
CA GLU A 138 -18.82 8.77 16.86
C GLU A 138 -20.16 9.15 16.20
N PHE A 139 -20.65 8.35 15.24
CA PHE A 139 -21.85 8.62 14.44
C PHE A 139 -21.85 9.99 13.75
N THR A 140 -20.66 10.53 13.44
CA THR A 140 -20.47 11.75 12.67
C THR A 140 -20.45 11.50 11.17
N TYR A 141 -20.32 10.24 10.78
CA TYR A 141 -20.39 9.75 9.41
C TYR A 141 -21.31 8.52 9.36
N GLY A 142 -22.10 8.46 8.31
CA GLY A 142 -22.87 7.28 7.95
C GLY A 142 -23.18 7.28 6.46
N ALA A 143 -23.11 6.11 5.86
CA ALA A 143 -23.55 5.85 4.50
C ALA A 143 -24.26 4.50 4.43
N SER A 144 -25.09 4.34 3.43
CA SER A 144 -25.75 3.07 3.15
C SER A 144 -25.67 2.76 1.67
N CYS A 145 -25.70 1.49 1.36
CA CYS A 145 -25.77 1.02 0.01
C CYS A 145 -26.80 -0.13 -0.07
N LEU A 146 -27.55 -0.17 -1.15
CA LEU A 146 -28.68 -1.04 -1.34
C LEU A 146 -28.48 -1.89 -2.58
N SER A 147 -28.75 -3.19 -2.46
CA SER A 147 -28.76 -4.12 -3.58
C SER A 147 -30.05 -4.95 -3.60
N LEU A 148 -30.78 -4.85 -4.69
CA LEU A 148 -32.03 -5.56 -4.94
C LEU A 148 -31.95 -6.30 -6.26
N CYS A 149 -32.51 -7.52 -6.30
CA CYS A 149 -32.61 -8.31 -7.53
C CYS A 149 -33.99 -8.94 -7.63
N THR A 150 -34.45 -9.16 -8.83
CA THR A 150 -35.67 -9.93 -9.13
C THR A 150 -35.35 -11.35 -9.58
N GLU A 151 -34.13 -11.58 -10.06
CA GLU A 151 -33.62 -12.84 -10.55
C GLU A 151 -32.14 -13.01 -10.17
N TYR A 152 -31.59 -14.21 -10.38
CA TYR A 152 -30.17 -14.47 -10.14
C TYR A 152 -29.28 -13.57 -11.01
N VAL A 153 -28.30 -12.97 -10.38
CA VAL A 153 -27.28 -12.13 -11.03
C VAL A 153 -25.94 -12.81 -10.90
N GLU A 154 -25.29 -13.05 -12.03
CA GLU A 154 -23.92 -13.57 -12.05
C GLU A 154 -22.95 -12.45 -11.67
N MET A 155 -22.13 -12.71 -10.66
CA MET A 155 -21.14 -11.75 -10.18
C MET A 155 -19.90 -11.79 -11.06
N SER A 156 -19.55 -10.65 -11.65
CA SER A 156 -18.39 -10.51 -12.54
C SER A 156 -17.62 -9.22 -12.24
N ASP A 157 -16.33 -9.17 -12.59
CA ASP A 157 -15.48 -7.98 -12.37
C ASP A 157 -15.89 -6.78 -13.24
N GLY A 158 -16.70 -7.01 -14.28
CA GLY A 158 -17.34 -5.96 -15.07
C GLY A 158 -18.63 -5.40 -14.47
N ASN A 159 -19.15 -5.97 -13.37
CA ASN A 159 -20.35 -5.49 -12.72
C ASN A 159 -20.06 -4.15 -12.01
N PRO A 160 -20.80 -3.06 -12.33
CA PRO A 160 -20.56 -1.75 -11.74
C PRO A 160 -20.97 -1.67 -10.26
N CYS A 161 -21.51 -2.73 -9.66
CA CYS A 161 -21.98 -2.76 -8.26
C CYS A 161 -22.85 -1.54 -7.90
N SER A 162 -23.83 -1.26 -8.75
CA SER A 162 -24.72 -0.09 -8.63
C SER A 162 -26.10 -0.42 -8.07
N GLY A 163 -26.27 -1.58 -7.42
CA GLY A 163 -27.49 -1.93 -6.72
C GLY A 163 -28.21 -3.19 -7.25
N SER A 164 -27.59 -3.97 -8.14
CA SER A 164 -28.06 -5.27 -8.58
C SER A 164 -27.03 -6.36 -8.30
N GLY A 165 -27.31 -7.22 -7.32
CA GLY A 165 -26.39 -8.24 -6.82
C GLY A 165 -25.29 -7.71 -5.90
N CYS A 166 -24.83 -6.50 -6.13
CA CYS A 166 -23.90 -5.78 -5.27
C CYS A 166 -24.09 -4.26 -5.31
N CYS A 167 -23.58 -3.59 -4.30
CA CYS A 167 -23.47 -2.13 -4.27
C CYS A 167 -22.20 -1.66 -3.58
N GLN A 168 -21.73 -0.47 -3.92
CA GLN A 168 -20.51 0.12 -3.38
C GLN A 168 -20.71 1.58 -2.98
N THR A 169 -20.00 2.01 -1.94
CA THR A 169 -19.93 3.41 -1.54
C THR A 169 -18.53 3.77 -1.03
N SER A 170 -18.12 5.01 -1.27
CA SER A 170 -16.83 5.53 -0.78
C SER A 170 -16.91 5.83 0.71
N ILE A 171 -15.75 5.77 1.38
CA ILE A 171 -15.59 6.22 2.76
C ILE A 171 -14.96 7.62 2.79
N PRO A 172 -15.23 8.44 3.82
CA PRO A 172 -14.66 9.76 3.93
C PRO A 172 -13.21 9.74 4.37
N LYS A 173 -12.54 10.82 4.13
CA LYS A 173 -11.18 11.11 4.54
C LYS A 173 -11.04 11.19 6.07
N GLY A 174 -9.93 10.67 6.60
CA GLY A 174 -9.59 10.80 8.02
C GLY A 174 -10.32 9.84 8.96
N LEU A 175 -10.99 8.82 8.42
CA LEU A 175 -11.75 7.86 9.21
C LEU A 175 -10.82 6.94 10.00
N LYS A 176 -11.02 6.87 11.32
CA LYS A 176 -10.23 6.04 12.26
C LYS A 176 -11.02 4.89 12.88
N SER A 177 -12.32 4.93 12.77
CA SER A 177 -13.20 3.83 13.20
C SER A 177 -14.24 3.56 12.13
N ILE A 178 -14.66 2.31 12.01
CA ILE A 178 -15.68 1.90 11.07
C ILE A 178 -16.49 0.75 11.65
N ASN A 179 -17.79 0.87 11.54
CA ASN A 179 -18.75 -0.16 11.88
C ASN A 179 -19.64 -0.41 10.68
N TYR A 180 -19.77 -1.65 10.28
CA TYR A 180 -20.68 -2.02 9.19
C TYR A 180 -21.57 -3.21 9.57
N SER A 181 -22.83 -3.09 9.14
CA SER A 181 -23.90 -4.02 9.41
C SER A 181 -24.81 -4.18 8.20
N LEU A 182 -25.61 -5.22 8.23
CA LEU A 182 -26.58 -5.49 7.18
C LEU A 182 -27.98 -5.67 7.76
N SER A 183 -28.96 -5.30 6.91
CA SER A 183 -30.37 -5.62 7.10
C SER A 183 -30.98 -6.03 5.75
N SER A 184 -32.16 -6.58 5.81
CA SER A 184 -32.97 -6.98 4.65
C SER A 184 -34.31 -6.29 4.72
N PHE A 185 -34.93 -5.99 3.58
CA PHE A 185 -36.30 -5.44 3.49
C PHE A 185 -37.36 -6.54 3.58
N TYR A 186 -37.09 -7.68 2.97
CA TYR A 186 -38.04 -8.79 2.82
C TYR A 186 -37.52 -10.08 3.46
N SER A 187 -36.53 -9.98 4.34
CA SER A 187 -35.91 -11.15 5.00
C SER A 187 -35.49 -12.23 4.01
N TYR A 188 -35.01 -11.82 2.83
CA TYR A 188 -34.60 -12.65 1.71
C TYR A 188 -35.68 -13.60 1.16
N THR A 189 -36.95 -13.47 1.55
CA THR A 189 -38.02 -14.37 1.12
C THR A 189 -38.23 -14.34 -0.39
N ASN A 190 -38.15 -13.14 -1.01
CA ASN A 190 -38.38 -12.95 -2.45
C ASN A 190 -37.23 -13.51 -3.32
N VAL A 191 -36.06 -13.74 -2.76
CA VAL A 191 -34.85 -14.24 -3.44
C VAL A 191 -34.37 -15.57 -2.88
N SER A 192 -35.17 -16.19 -2.03
CA SER A 192 -34.81 -17.41 -1.27
C SER A 192 -34.47 -18.64 -2.11
N GLY A 193 -34.77 -18.60 -3.42
CA GLY A 193 -34.42 -19.65 -4.37
C GLY A 193 -32.92 -19.68 -4.73
N PHE A 194 -32.23 -18.54 -4.60
CA PHE A 194 -30.84 -18.41 -5.02
C PHE A 194 -29.95 -17.59 -4.09
N ASN A 195 -30.52 -16.77 -3.18
CA ASN A 195 -29.76 -15.96 -2.25
C ASN A 195 -30.49 -15.88 -0.89
N LEU A 196 -29.84 -16.36 0.15
CA LEU A 196 -30.36 -16.32 1.54
C LEU A 196 -29.47 -15.53 2.48
N CYS A 197 -28.30 -15.10 2.01
CA CYS A 197 -27.33 -14.34 2.80
C CYS A 197 -26.85 -13.10 2.03
N GLY A 198 -26.75 -11.99 2.73
CA GLY A 198 -25.97 -10.84 2.29
C GLY A 198 -24.72 -10.66 3.14
N PHE A 199 -23.72 -10.02 2.59
CA PHE A 199 -22.50 -9.68 3.31
C PHE A 199 -21.94 -8.33 2.87
N SER A 200 -21.18 -7.70 3.76
CA SER A 200 -20.51 -6.42 3.47
C SER A 200 -19.14 -6.37 4.11
N PHE A 201 -18.27 -5.61 3.49
CA PHE A 201 -16.88 -5.46 3.90
C PHE A 201 -16.27 -4.18 3.34
N LEU A 202 -15.17 -3.74 3.93
CA LEU A 202 -14.28 -2.76 3.36
C LEU A 202 -13.19 -3.49 2.57
N ALA A 203 -12.86 -3.03 1.37
CA ALA A 203 -11.84 -3.69 0.55
C ALA A 203 -11.00 -2.67 -0.23
N ASP A 204 -9.74 -3.04 -0.50
CA ASP A 204 -8.89 -2.31 -1.44
C ASP A 204 -9.40 -2.45 -2.86
N LYS A 205 -9.72 -1.33 -3.50
CA LYS A 205 -10.22 -1.26 -4.90
C LYS A 205 -9.27 -1.92 -5.91
N ARG A 206 -7.97 -1.98 -5.61
CA ARG A 206 -6.95 -2.51 -6.54
C ARG A 206 -6.90 -4.04 -6.56
N SER A 207 -7.25 -4.68 -5.44
CA SER A 207 -7.23 -6.14 -5.31
C SER A 207 -8.62 -6.78 -5.35
N LEU A 208 -9.69 -5.99 -5.15
CA LEU A 208 -11.05 -6.49 -5.10
C LEU A 208 -11.51 -6.99 -6.48
N LYS A 209 -11.90 -8.26 -6.52
CA LYS A 209 -12.54 -8.89 -7.67
C LYS A 209 -13.93 -9.35 -7.29
N ILE A 210 -14.95 -8.75 -7.90
CA ILE A 210 -16.36 -9.07 -7.60
C ILE A 210 -16.72 -10.49 -8.01
N SER A 211 -16.07 -11.04 -9.04
CA SER A 211 -16.25 -12.43 -9.49
C SER A 211 -15.92 -13.48 -8.43
N GLU A 212 -15.09 -13.14 -7.44
CA GLU A 212 -14.75 -14.03 -6.32
C GLU A 212 -15.83 -14.07 -5.22
N TRP A 213 -16.88 -13.23 -5.32
CA TRP A 213 -17.93 -13.05 -4.32
C TRP A 213 -19.32 -13.43 -4.87
N PRO A 214 -19.63 -14.72 -5.02
CA PRO A 214 -20.92 -15.16 -5.56
C PRO A 214 -22.06 -14.88 -4.58
N LEU A 215 -23.28 -14.81 -5.10
CA LEU A 215 -24.49 -14.87 -4.28
C LEU A 215 -24.58 -16.23 -3.57
N ILE A 216 -24.83 -16.20 -2.26
CA ILE A 216 -24.82 -17.42 -1.44
C ILE A 216 -26.13 -17.66 -0.72
N SER A 217 -26.41 -18.94 -0.47
CA SER A 217 -27.61 -19.40 0.23
C SER A 217 -27.31 -20.07 1.58
N SER A 218 -26.08 -19.97 2.06
CA SER A 218 -25.62 -20.47 3.38
C SER A 218 -24.67 -19.47 4.03
N SER A 219 -24.51 -19.53 5.33
CA SER A 219 -23.55 -18.68 6.05
C SER A 219 -22.18 -18.76 5.42
N PRO A 220 -21.52 -17.63 5.17
CA PRO A 220 -20.22 -17.63 4.54
C PRO A 220 -19.20 -18.39 5.40
N LYS A 221 -18.34 -19.17 4.74
CA LYS A 221 -17.19 -19.81 5.41
C LYS A 221 -16.21 -18.77 6.00
N TYR A 222 -16.30 -17.54 5.53
CA TYR A 222 -15.50 -16.38 5.92
C TYR A 222 -16.23 -15.54 6.96
N GLY A 223 -16.52 -16.05 8.09
CA GLY A 223 -17.12 -15.29 9.16
C GLY A 223 -16.08 -14.91 10.20
N LYS A 224 -16.34 -15.31 11.42
CA LYS A 224 -15.55 -14.99 12.61
C LYS A 224 -14.12 -15.55 12.60
N ASP A 225 -13.80 -16.49 11.71
CA ASP A 225 -12.58 -17.31 11.79
C ASP A 225 -11.68 -17.16 10.54
N ALA A 226 -12.06 -16.35 9.54
CA ALA A 226 -11.23 -16.12 8.35
C ALA A 226 -11.36 -14.70 7.84
N TYR A 227 -10.22 -14.10 7.50
CA TYR A 227 -10.18 -12.79 6.85
C TYR A 227 -10.68 -12.89 5.41
N ALA A 228 -11.51 -11.94 5.02
CA ALA A 228 -12.23 -12.00 3.76
C ALA A 228 -11.71 -11.00 2.73
N ALA A 229 -11.23 -9.84 3.18
CA ALA A 229 -10.81 -8.77 2.29
C ALA A 229 -9.59 -8.04 2.82
N ASP A 230 -8.77 -7.54 1.92
CA ASP A 230 -7.65 -6.64 2.23
C ASP A 230 -8.17 -5.21 2.44
N VAL A 231 -7.78 -4.60 3.54
CA VAL A 231 -8.07 -3.21 3.88
C VAL A 231 -6.76 -2.43 3.94
N VAL A 232 -6.74 -1.26 3.32
CA VAL A 232 -5.56 -0.39 3.33
C VAL A 232 -5.70 0.68 4.40
N ILE A 233 -4.71 0.73 5.29
CA ILE A 233 -4.56 1.72 6.34
C ILE A 233 -3.42 2.65 5.93
N GLU A 234 -3.68 3.96 5.89
CA GLU A 234 -2.67 5.00 5.74
C GLU A 234 -2.10 5.37 7.09
N TRP A 235 -0.83 5.78 7.12
CA TRP A 235 -0.19 6.28 8.32
C TRP A 235 0.60 7.56 8.05
N VAL A 236 0.78 8.33 9.11
CA VAL A 236 1.60 9.54 9.15
C VAL A 236 2.58 9.43 10.31
N VAL A 237 3.64 10.23 10.32
CA VAL A 237 4.58 10.24 11.47
C VAL A 237 3.86 10.78 12.70
N GLU A 238 3.27 11.94 12.57
CA GLU A 238 2.49 12.63 13.60
C GLU A 238 1.57 13.67 12.95
N ASN A 239 0.59 14.16 13.71
CA ASN A 239 -0.37 15.15 13.22
C ASN A 239 0.17 16.57 13.31
N LYS A 240 1.29 16.84 12.61
CA LYS A 240 1.93 18.15 12.47
C LYS A 240 2.06 18.53 11.01
N THR A 241 2.15 19.83 10.73
CA THR A 241 2.56 20.27 9.39
C THR A 241 4.06 20.05 9.17
N CYS A 242 4.50 20.07 7.93
CA CYS A 242 5.93 19.99 7.60
C CYS A 242 6.73 21.12 8.25
N GLU A 243 6.19 22.34 8.29
CA GLU A 243 6.82 23.50 8.91
C GLU A 243 6.98 23.30 10.43
N GLN A 244 5.93 22.79 11.09
CA GLN A 244 5.97 22.48 12.52
C GLN A 244 6.96 21.36 12.84
N ALA A 245 7.01 20.33 11.99
CA ALA A 245 7.95 19.22 12.16
C ALA A 245 9.40 19.67 11.98
N LYS A 246 9.70 20.42 10.93
CA LYS A 246 11.05 20.99 10.64
C LYS A 246 11.53 21.97 11.72
N ALA A 247 10.62 22.69 12.37
CA ALA A 247 10.97 23.61 13.45
C ALA A 247 11.55 22.89 14.69
N ASN A 248 11.23 21.61 14.88
CA ASN A 248 11.79 20.78 15.96
C ASN A 248 12.76 19.74 15.39
N THR A 249 13.97 20.15 15.10
CA THR A 249 15.01 19.32 14.47
C THR A 249 15.38 18.07 15.26
N SER A 250 15.21 18.07 16.59
CA SER A 250 15.50 16.90 17.43
C SER A 250 14.44 15.81 17.35
N ALA A 251 13.22 16.15 16.96
CA ALA A 251 12.10 15.24 16.79
C ALA A 251 11.69 15.04 15.32
N TYR A 252 12.39 15.70 14.38
CA TYR A 252 12.12 15.54 12.95
C TYR A 252 12.47 14.14 12.49
N ALA A 253 11.49 13.45 11.89
CA ALA A 253 11.59 12.03 11.58
C ALA A 253 12.31 11.72 10.27
N CYS A 254 12.49 12.70 9.37
CA CYS A 254 13.11 12.45 8.07
C CYS A 254 14.64 12.48 8.18
N GLY A 255 15.26 11.46 7.58
CA GLY A 255 16.71 11.28 7.57
C GLY A 255 17.43 12.21 6.57
N THR A 256 18.72 11.95 6.37
CA THR A 256 19.53 12.66 5.38
C THR A 256 19.03 12.38 3.97
N ASN A 257 19.05 13.39 3.10
CA ASN A 257 18.53 13.33 1.71
C ASN A 257 17.05 12.94 1.62
N ALA A 258 16.30 13.16 2.70
CA ALA A 258 14.86 13.01 2.75
C ALA A 258 14.18 14.31 3.13
N ASP A 259 12.98 14.51 2.64
CA ASP A 259 12.17 15.67 3.02
C ASP A 259 10.76 15.25 3.42
N CYS A 260 10.11 16.17 4.09
CA CYS A 260 8.76 16.06 4.58
C CYS A 260 7.76 16.27 3.44
N THR A 261 6.78 15.37 3.34
CA THR A 261 5.69 15.43 2.36
C THR A 261 4.33 15.29 3.04
N TYR A 262 3.30 15.82 2.42
CA TYR A 262 1.93 15.68 2.88
C TYR A 262 1.28 14.44 2.24
N PRO A 263 0.60 13.58 3.03
CA PRO A 263 -0.19 12.51 2.47
C PRO A 263 -1.43 13.07 1.73
N GLU A 264 -2.06 12.28 0.86
CA GLU A 264 -3.30 12.67 0.19
C GLU A 264 -4.44 12.96 1.18
N SER A 265 -4.42 12.33 2.34
CA SER A 265 -5.32 12.65 3.46
C SER A 265 -5.16 14.09 3.97
N GLY A 266 -4.05 14.77 3.71
CA GLY A 266 -3.77 16.15 4.11
C GLY A 266 -3.67 16.36 5.61
N GLN A 267 -3.59 15.28 6.40
CA GLN A 267 -3.38 15.33 7.85
C GLN A 267 -2.03 14.73 8.20
N GLY A 268 -1.23 15.47 8.97
CA GLY A 268 0.10 15.03 9.36
C GLY A 268 1.12 15.08 8.23
N TYR A 269 2.28 14.46 8.44
CA TYR A 269 3.34 14.38 7.44
C TYR A 269 3.95 12.99 7.34
N ARG A 270 4.60 12.75 6.21
CA ARG A 270 5.46 11.60 5.93
C ARG A 270 6.82 12.08 5.45
N CYS A 271 7.78 11.18 5.35
CA CYS A 271 9.06 11.44 4.72
C CYS A 271 9.16 10.77 3.36
N SER A 272 9.81 11.39 2.41
CA SER A 272 10.20 10.80 1.13
C SER A 272 11.65 11.13 0.83
N CYS A 273 12.35 10.24 0.15
CA CYS A 273 13.68 10.58 -0.36
C CYS A 273 13.58 11.71 -1.38
N ASN A 274 14.59 12.58 -1.40
CA ASN A 274 14.71 13.63 -2.40
C ASN A 274 14.89 13.01 -3.79
N GLU A 275 14.61 13.78 -4.84
CA GLU A 275 14.84 13.36 -6.22
C GLU A 275 16.30 12.93 -6.43
N GLY A 276 16.53 11.84 -7.13
CA GLY A 276 17.84 11.21 -7.32
C GLY A 276 18.33 10.36 -6.15
N PHE A 277 17.51 10.14 -5.12
CA PHE A 277 17.82 9.30 -3.97
C PHE A 277 16.77 8.21 -3.75
N GLU A 278 17.19 7.05 -3.25
CA GLU A 278 16.33 5.91 -2.93
C GLU A 278 16.66 5.32 -1.55
N GLY A 279 15.72 4.54 -1.01
CA GLY A 279 15.84 3.86 0.27
C GLY A 279 14.77 4.27 1.27
N ASN A 280 15.03 4.06 2.55
CA ASN A 280 14.06 4.36 3.60
C ASN A 280 14.26 5.77 4.17
N PRO A 281 13.32 6.72 3.92
CA PRO A 281 13.48 8.13 4.30
C PRO A 281 13.41 8.40 5.81
N TYR A 282 13.04 7.40 6.61
CA TYR A 282 12.95 7.50 8.08
C TYR A 282 14.25 7.07 8.78
N LEU A 283 15.17 6.42 8.08
CA LEU A 283 16.48 6.08 8.61
C LEU A 283 17.43 7.27 8.47
N LYS A 284 18.33 7.46 9.45
CA LYS A 284 19.26 8.61 9.45
C LYS A 284 20.05 8.74 8.15
N GLU A 285 20.52 7.62 7.59
CA GLU A 285 21.27 7.54 6.33
C GLU A 285 20.55 6.62 5.34
N GLY A 286 19.21 6.69 5.33
CA GLY A 286 18.37 5.77 4.58
C GLY A 286 18.26 6.09 3.09
N CYS A 287 18.22 7.38 2.75
CA CYS A 287 18.18 7.84 1.35
C CYS A 287 19.59 7.97 0.79
N GLN A 288 19.90 7.13 -0.18
CA GLN A 288 21.20 7.04 -0.84
C GLN A 288 21.07 7.48 -2.28
N ASP A 289 22.17 8.01 -2.81
CA ASP A 289 22.28 8.40 -4.21
C ASP A 289 21.96 7.23 -5.15
N ILE A 290 21.12 7.48 -6.13
CA ILE A 290 20.83 6.53 -7.19
C ILE A 290 21.96 6.62 -8.20
N ASN A 291 22.59 5.49 -8.53
CA ASN A 291 23.56 5.48 -9.61
C ASN A 291 22.85 5.23 -10.93
N GLU A 292 22.39 6.30 -11.60
CA GLU A 292 21.64 6.19 -12.84
C GLU A 292 22.49 5.60 -13.99
N CYS A 293 23.81 5.60 -13.82
CA CYS A 293 24.72 5.01 -14.80
C CYS A 293 24.83 3.49 -14.71
N GLU A 294 24.26 2.87 -13.66
CA GLU A 294 24.16 1.43 -13.55
C GLU A 294 23.03 0.89 -14.45
N GLY A 295 23.30 -0.22 -15.13
CA GLY A 295 22.31 -0.84 -16.03
C GLY A 295 22.26 -0.20 -17.40
N LYS A 296 21.07 0.28 -17.80
CA LYS A 296 20.90 0.92 -19.11
C LYS A 296 21.37 2.37 -19.04
N ASN A 297 22.37 2.72 -19.85
CA ASN A 297 22.86 4.09 -19.96
C ASN A 297 21.71 5.08 -20.20
N PRO A 298 21.45 6.03 -19.28
CA PRO A 298 20.35 6.99 -19.42
C PRO A 298 20.65 8.10 -20.42
N CYS A 299 21.93 8.27 -20.83
CA CYS A 299 22.33 9.24 -21.83
C CYS A 299 21.85 8.79 -23.21
N GLN A 300 21.19 9.67 -23.97
CA GLN A 300 20.81 9.37 -25.35
C GLN A 300 22.05 9.16 -26.24
N GLU A 301 23.08 9.99 -26.01
CA GLU A 301 24.37 9.85 -26.67
C GLU A 301 25.50 10.13 -25.67
N GLY A 302 26.56 9.31 -25.72
CA GLY A 302 27.77 9.56 -24.96
C GLY A 302 27.92 8.74 -23.69
N THR A 303 28.75 9.23 -22.77
CA THR A 303 29.14 8.53 -21.54
C THR A 303 28.41 9.14 -20.34
N CYS A 304 27.82 8.25 -19.52
CA CYS A 304 27.22 8.61 -18.25
C CYS A 304 28.27 8.71 -17.15
N THR A 305 28.11 9.69 -16.26
CA THR A 305 28.88 9.82 -15.02
C THR A 305 27.92 10.14 -13.89
N ASN A 306 27.85 9.26 -12.88
CA ASN A 306 27.04 9.48 -11.70
C ASN A 306 27.54 10.68 -10.91
N THR A 307 26.60 11.45 -10.35
CA THR A 307 26.85 12.57 -9.42
C THR A 307 25.83 12.50 -8.29
N ILE A 308 26.11 13.11 -7.15
CA ILE A 308 25.18 13.07 -6.01
C ILE A 308 23.82 13.70 -6.41
N GLY A 309 22.77 12.89 -6.40
CA GLY A 309 21.38 13.25 -6.69
C GLY A 309 21.05 13.45 -8.17
N ASP A 310 21.96 13.15 -9.09
CA ASP A 310 21.73 13.25 -10.54
C ASP A 310 22.90 12.58 -11.30
N TYR A 311 22.83 12.57 -12.61
CA TYR A 311 23.91 12.11 -13.50
C TYR A 311 24.26 13.15 -14.55
N LYS A 312 25.46 13.05 -15.10
CA LYS A 312 25.95 13.88 -16.19
C LYS A 312 26.25 13.04 -17.41
N CYS A 313 25.89 13.56 -18.58
CA CYS A 313 26.20 12.96 -19.84
C CYS A 313 27.29 13.75 -20.56
N ARG A 314 28.29 13.07 -21.07
CA ARG A 314 29.36 13.67 -21.87
C ARG A 314 29.24 13.19 -23.30
N CYS A 315 29.06 14.12 -24.21
CA CYS A 315 29.02 13.82 -25.63
C CYS A 315 30.33 13.19 -26.16
N PRO A 316 30.26 12.31 -27.18
CA PRO A 316 31.43 11.77 -27.85
C PRO A 316 32.35 12.87 -28.41
N LEU A 317 33.60 12.55 -28.61
CA LEU A 317 34.59 13.47 -29.22
C LEU A 317 34.05 14.06 -30.53
N GLY A 318 34.18 15.38 -30.68
CA GLY A 318 33.70 16.12 -31.89
C GLY A 318 32.19 16.45 -31.85
N LYS A 319 31.49 16.14 -30.78
CA LYS A 319 30.09 16.55 -30.56
C LYS A 319 29.97 17.45 -29.35
N HIS A 320 28.96 18.33 -29.35
CA HIS A 320 28.59 19.23 -28.25
C HIS A 320 27.12 19.01 -27.86
N GLY A 321 26.79 19.31 -26.63
CA GLY A 321 25.46 19.19 -26.07
C GLY A 321 25.50 18.69 -24.65
N ASP A 322 24.32 18.50 -24.05
CA ASP A 322 24.17 17.95 -22.69
C ASP A 322 24.27 16.42 -22.62
N GLY A 323 24.17 15.74 -23.79
CA GLY A 323 24.17 14.27 -23.87
C GLY A 323 22.94 13.58 -23.27
N LYS A 324 22.20 14.26 -22.38
CA LYS A 324 20.92 13.76 -21.84
C LYS A 324 19.85 13.75 -22.92
N THR A 325 19.75 14.82 -23.71
CA THR A 325 18.76 14.97 -24.78
C THR A 325 19.37 14.83 -26.16
N ARG A 326 20.53 15.45 -26.42
CA ARG A 326 21.14 15.48 -27.76
C ARG A 326 22.60 15.85 -27.73
N CYS A 327 23.39 15.24 -28.64
CA CYS A 327 24.74 15.68 -29.02
C CYS A 327 24.76 16.14 -30.48
N THR A 328 25.20 17.38 -30.77
CA THR A 328 25.33 17.91 -32.13
C THR A 328 26.79 17.95 -32.56
N GLY A 329 27.09 17.55 -33.80
CA GLY A 329 28.44 17.66 -34.36
C GLY A 329 28.86 19.11 -34.56
N ILE A 330 30.18 19.38 -34.54
CA ILE A 330 30.74 20.67 -34.96
C ILE A 330 30.51 20.78 -36.47
N GLY A 331 29.61 21.68 -36.88
CA GLY A 331 29.48 22.03 -38.28
C GLY A 331 30.81 22.67 -38.75
N ILE A 332 31.56 21.96 -39.59
CA ILE A 332 32.71 22.56 -40.28
C ILE A 332 32.13 23.54 -41.27
N ILE A 333 32.15 24.83 -40.95
CA ILE A 333 31.87 25.90 -41.92
C ILE A 333 33.13 25.95 -42.83
N ILE A 334 33.08 25.27 -43.97
CA ILE A 334 34.07 25.45 -45.02
C ILE A 334 33.78 26.80 -45.65
N ILE A 335 34.52 27.83 -45.27
CA ILE A 335 34.53 29.10 -45.99
C ILE A 335 35.35 28.85 -47.26
N ILE A 336 34.65 28.58 -48.37
CA ILE A 336 35.29 28.59 -49.69
C ILE A 336 35.48 30.07 -50.03
N SER A 337 36.67 30.57 -49.78
CA SER A 337 37.10 31.87 -50.32
C SER A 337 37.32 31.68 -51.83
N GLY A 338 36.33 32.07 -52.62
CA GLY A 338 36.53 32.22 -54.12
C GLY A 338 37.42 33.40 -54.41
N ASN A 339 38.52 33.12 -55.10
CA ASN A 339 39.30 34.12 -55.85
C ASN A 339 38.60 34.43 -57.19
#